data_21e492418aa45c16237210d3a833b64e
#
_entry.id   21e492418aa45c16237210d3a833b64e
#
_cell.length_a   1.000
_cell.length_b   1.000
_cell.length_c   1.000
_cell.angle_alpha   90.00
_cell.angle_beta   90.00
_cell.angle_gamma   90.00
#
_symmetry.space_group_name_H-M   'P 1'
#
loop_
_entity.id
_entity.type
_entity.pdbx_description
1 polymer ?
#
loop_
_entity_poly.entity_id
_entity_poly.type
_entity_poly.pdbx_seq_one_letter_code
_entity_poly.pdbx_strand_id
1 'polypeptide(L)'
;MSYNSYVIKDEKIAVMDTVDAGFTEEWLGKVAEVLDGAKPDYLVVQHMEPDHAANIENFMKAYPDTTVVANTKTFTMMENFFRGMDLEGKKHIVANGDTLTLGKHVLTFVFAPMVHWPEVMVTYDSTDKVLFSADGFGKFGALAVSYTHLRAHETK
;
A
#
# COMPACT_ATOMS: atom_id res chain seq x y z
N MET A 1 -5.50 -0.06 -17.33
CA MET A 1 -5.18 0.56 -16.03
C MET A 1 -4.06 -0.26 -15.42
N SER A 2 -3.05 0.31 -14.82
CA SER A 2 -2.00 -0.44 -14.11
C SER A 2 -2.23 -0.30 -12.61
N TYR A 3 -2.21 -1.41 -11.90
CA TYR A 3 -2.28 -1.45 -10.44
C TYR A 3 -0.86 -1.65 -9.92
N ASN A 4 -0.46 -0.85 -8.94
CA ASN A 4 0.92 -0.83 -8.46
C ASN A 4 0.97 -1.36 -7.02
N SER A 5 1.56 -2.54 -6.87
CA SER A 5 1.96 -3.10 -5.58
C SER A 5 3.43 -3.48 -5.66
N TYR A 6 4.16 -3.33 -4.56
CA TYR A 6 5.60 -3.53 -4.54
C TYR A 6 6.00 -4.44 -3.37
N VAL A 7 7.11 -5.15 -3.53
CA VAL A 7 7.73 -5.94 -2.46
C VAL A 7 9.12 -5.40 -2.19
N ILE A 8 9.38 -4.99 -0.96
CA ILE A 8 10.70 -4.58 -0.50
C ILE A 8 11.28 -5.76 0.30
N LYS A 9 12.37 -6.35 -0.20
CA LYS A 9 13.05 -7.47 0.45
C LYS A 9 14.30 -6.96 1.17
N ASP A 10 14.31 -7.12 2.49
CA ASP A 10 15.42 -6.80 3.36
C ASP A 10 15.47 -7.84 4.50
N GLU A 11 16.07 -7.54 5.66
CA GLU A 11 16.00 -8.38 6.87
C GLU A 11 14.54 -8.63 7.27
N LYS A 12 13.69 -7.62 7.08
CA LYS A 12 12.23 -7.74 7.10
C LYS A 12 11.65 -7.40 5.74
N ILE A 13 10.54 -8.04 5.40
CA ILE A 13 9.90 -7.91 4.09
C ILE A 13 8.61 -7.10 4.23
N ALA A 14 8.48 -6.05 3.43
CA ALA A 14 7.26 -5.25 3.34
C ALA A 14 6.63 -5.37 1.96
N VAL A 15 5.29 -5.58 1.94
CA VAL A 15 4.47 -5.44 0.74
C VAL A 15 3.76 -4.10 0.81
N MET A 16 3.82 -3.32 -0.28
CA MET A 16 3.25 -1.98 -0.39
C MET A 16 1.96 -2.05 -1.20
N ASP A 17 0.85 -1.73 -0.57
CA ASP A 17 -0.51 -1.80 -1.11
C ASP A 17 -0.89 -3.17 -1.73
N THR A 18 -2.14 -3.31 -2.09
CA THR A 18 -2.66 -4.45 -2.85
C THR A 18 -3.14 -3.99 -4.23
N VAL A 19 -3.99 -4.77 -4.87
CA VAL A 19 -4.56 -4.46 -6.18
C VAL A 19 -6.07 -4.69 -6.21
N ASP A 20 -6.73 -4.34 -7.31
CA ASP A 20 -8.14 -4.60 -7.56
C ASP A 20 -8.51 -6.09 -7.43
N ALA A 21 -9.72 -6.37 -6.94
CA ALA A 21 -10.22 -7.73 -6.69
C ALA A 21 -10.25 -8.62 -7.94
N GLY A 22 -10.35 -8.05 -9.13
CA GLY A 22 -10.31 -8.79 -10.39
C GLY A 22 -8.97 -9.47 -10.67
N PHE A 23 -7.90 -9.10 -9.94
CA PHE A 23 -6.53 -9.60 -10.14
C PHE A 23 -5.98 -10.37 -8.94
N THR A 24 -6.83 -10.80 -8.02
CA THR A 24 -6.44 -11.45 -6.76
C THR A 24 -5.47 -12.61 -6.97
N GLU A 25 -5.81 -13.59 -7.79
CA GLU A 25 -5.00 -14.80 -8.00
C GLU A 25 -3.66 -14.47 -8.69
N GLU A 26 -3.71 -13.62 -9.71
CA GLU A 26 -2.51 -13.20 -10.44
C GLU A 26 -1.55 -12.44 -9.51
N TRP A 27 -2.07 -11.51 -8.73
CA TRP A 27 -1.27 -10.70 -7.81
C TRP A 27 -0.67 -11.54 -6.69
N LEU A 28 -1.46 -12.38 -6.00
CA LEU A 28 -0.95 -13.27 -4.96
C LEU A 28 0.10 -14.25 -5.51
N GLY A 29 -0.10 -14.74 -6.73
CA GLY A 29 0.90 -15.58 -7.41
C GLY A 29 2.22 -14.85 -7.64
N LYS A 30 2.19 -13.62 -8.12
CA LYS A 30 3.38 -12.78 -8.31
C LYS A 30 4.07 -12.42 -6.99
N VAL A 31 3.29 -12.12 -5.95
CA VAL A 31 3.84 -11.87 -4.60
C VAL A 31 4.54 -13.12 -4.09
N ALA A 32 3.91 -14.30 -4.20
CA ALA A 32 4.51 -15.57 -3.79
C ALA A 32 5.80 -15.89 -4.57
N GLU A 33 5.83 -15.63 -5.88
CA GLU A 33 7.02 -15.79 -6.73
C GLU A 33 8.17 -14.88 -6.25
N VAL A 34 7.89 -13.60 -6.01
CA VAL A 34 8.90 -12.65 -5.51
C VAL A 34 9.39 -13.03 -4.11
N LEU A 35 8.49 -13.49 -3.24
CA LEU A 35 8.83 -13.90 -1.87
C LEU A 35 9.73 -15.16 -1.85
N ASP A 36 9.63 -16.05 -2.86
CA ASP A 36 10.45 -17.26 -2.98
C ASP A 36 10.45 -18.10 -1.68
N GLY A 37 9.26 -18.33 -1.14
CA GLY A 37 9.05 -19.07 0.10
C GLY A 37 9.29 -18.28 1.39
N ALA A 38 9.77 -17.05 1.33
CA ALA A 38 9.85 -16.17 2.49
C ALA A 38 8.42 -15.67 2.88
N LYS A 39 8.30 -15.22 4.13
CA LYS A 39 7.04 -14.64 4.62
C LYS A 39 7.18 -13.13 4.75
N PRO A 40 6.16 -12.34 4.34
CA PRO A 40 6.16 -10.91 4.55
C PRO A 40 5.94 -10.58 6.04
N ASP A 41 6.74 -9.65 6.57
CA ASP A 41 6.56 -9.12 7.92
C ASP A 41 5.48 -8.06 7.96
N TYR A 42 5.39 -7.26 6.90
CA TYR A 42 4.51 -6.10 6.84
C TYR A 42 3.70 -6.03 5.54
N LEU A 43 2.43 -5.60 5.68
CA LEU A 43 1.61 -5.05 4.60
C LEU A 43 1.40 -3.56 4.91
N VAL A 44 2.00 -2.68 4.13
CA VAL A 44 1.81 -1.23 4.25
C VAL A 44 0.64 -0.82 3.37
N VAL A 45 -0.40 -0.24 3.98
CA VAL A 45 -1.60 0.21 3.27
C VAL A 45 -1.64 1.72 3.27
N GLN A 46 -1.41 2.30 2.11
CA GLN A 46 -1.32 3.74 1.91
C GLN A 46 -2.67 4.37 1.52
N HIS A 47 -3.53 3.58 0.85
CA HIS A 47 -4.81 4.04 0.32
C HIS A 47 -5.87 2.95 0.38
N MET A 48 -7.13 3.35 0.60
CA MET A 48 -8.26 2.43 0.79
C MET A 48 -9.19 2.32 -0.42
N GLU A 49 -8.86 2.97 -1.54
CA GLU A 49 -9.60 2.74 -2.78
C GLU A 49 -9.45 1.27 -3.22
N PRO A 50 -10.50 0.65 -3.81
CA PRO A 50 -10.48 -0.78 -4.11
C PRO A 50 -9.29 -1.28 -4.92
N ASP A 51 -8.76 -0.47 -5.82
CA ASP A 51 -7.59 -0.83 -6.63
C ASP A 51 -6.26 -0.84 -5.86
N HIS A 52 -6.26 -0.36 -4.60
CA HIS A 52 -5.14 -0.47 -3.66
C HIS A 52 -5.45 -1.41 -2.49
N ALA A 53 -6.73 -1.62 -2.15
CA ALA A 53 -7.11 -2.22 -0.86
C ALA A 53 -7.95 -3.49 -0.99
N ALA A 54 -8.53 -3.82 -2.14
CA ALA A 54 -9.51 -4.91 -2.24
C ALA A 54 -8.96 -6.29 -1.85
N ASN A 55 -7.66 -6.48 -1.90
CA ASN A 55 -7.02 -7.75 -1.57
C ASN A 55 -6.40 -7.82 -0.18
N ILE A 56 -6.61 -6.84 0.70
CA ILE A 56 -6.07 -6.87 2.07
C ILE A 56 -6.51 -8.15 2.80
N GLU A 57 -7.80 -8.47 2.78
CA GLU A 57 -8.32 -9.67 3.44
C GLU A 57 -7.75 -10.95 2.85
N ASN A 58 -7.64 -11.05 1.51
CA ASN A 58 -7.07 -12.20 0.83
C ASN A 58 -5.59 -12.37 1.15
N PHE A 59 -4.85 -11.27 1.21
CA PHE A 59 -3.45 -11.27 1.60
C PHE A 59 -3.27 -11.75 3.04
N MET A 60 -4.07 -11.24 3.98
CA MET A 60 -4.01 -11.65 5.39
C MET A 60 -4.42 -13.11 5.61
N LYS A 61 -5.27 -13.69 4.72
CA LYS A 61 -5.55 -15.13 4.72
C LYS A 61 -4.36 -15.95 4.23
N ALA A 62 -3.66 -15.48 3.19
CA ALA A 62 -2.48 -16.14 2.64
C ALA A 62 -1.24 -16.01 3.58
N TYR A 63 -1.10 -14.88 4.26
CA TYR A 63 0.02 -14.55 5.14
C TYR A 63 -0.47 -14.09 6.52
N PRO A 64 -1.01 -15.00 7.35
CA PRO A 64 -1.72 -14.64 8.58
C PRO A 64 -0.81 -14.04 9.67
N ASP A 65 0.50 -14.20 9.57
CA ASP A 65 1.47 -13.68 10.54
C ASP A 65 1.92 -12.25 10.23
N THR A 66 1.46 -11.69 9.11
CA THR A 66 1.83 -10.33 8.65
C THR A 66 1.21 -9.26 9.54
N THR A 67 1.98 -8.21 9.84
CA THR A 67 1.50 -7.00 10.50
C THR A 67 1.07 -5.97 9.47
N VAL A 68 -0.15 -5.46 9.59
CA VAL A 68 -0.65 -4.37 8.75
C VAL A 68 -0.15 -3.04 9.30
N VAL A 69 0.48 -2.23 8.46
CA VAL A 69 1.02 -0.90 8.79
C VAL A 69 0.18 0.15 8.09
N ALA A 70 -0.47 1.02 8.85
CA ALA A 70 -1.32 2.06 8.31
C ALA A 70 -1.60 3.16 9.35
N ASN A 71 -2.18 4.27 8.92
CA ASN A 71 -2.65 5.28 9.85
C ASN A 71 -4.01 4.92 10.48
N THR A 72 -4.41 5.64 11.51
CA THR A 72 -5.66 5.39 12.25
C THR A 72 -6.90 5.44 11.37
N LYS A 73 -6.98 6.39 10.40
CA LYS A 73 -8.14 6.50 9.50
C LYS A 73 -8.26 5.28 8.58
N THR A 74 -7.13 4.83 8.04
CA THR A 74 -7.06 3.63 7.20
C THR A 74 -7.60 2.41 7.97
N PHE A 75 -7.21 2.21 9.22
CA PHE A 75 -7.76 1.12 10.04
C PHE A 75 -9.25 1.26 10.29
N THR A 76 -9.75 2.46 10.56
CA THR A 76 -11.21 2.70 10.69
C THR A 76 -11.96 2.34 9.39
N MET A 77 -11.38 2.65 8.24
CA MET A 77 -11.98 2.28 6.95
C MET A 77 -11.91 0.77 6.71
N MET A 78 -10.81 0.10 7.06
CA MET A 78 -10.70 -1.36 6.98
C MET A 78 -11.79 -2.07 7.79
N GLU A 79 -12.05 -1.62 9.01
CA GLU A 79 -13.11 -2.17 9.88
C GLU A 79 -14.51 -2.04 9.25
N ASN A 80 -14.74 -0.97 8.47
CA ASN A 80 -15.99 -0.77 7.76
C ASN A 80 -16.10 -1.60 6.47
N PHE A 81 -15.00 -1.75 5.73
CA PHE A 81 -14.98 -2.42 4.43
C PHE A 81 -14.87 -3.95 4.57
N PHE A 82 -14.09 -4.42 5.53
CA PHE A 82 -13.81 -5.84 5.76
C PHE A 82 -14.41 -6.30 7.09
N ARG A 83 -15.75 -6.31 7.16
CA ARG A 83 -16.49 -6.72 8.36
C ARG A 83 -16.15 -8.15 8.74
N GLY A 84 -15.56 -8.33 9.92
CA GLY A 84 -15.15 -9.64 10.45
C GLY A 84 -13.70 -10.03 10.16
N MET A 85 -12.92 -9.18 9.50
CA MET A 85 -11.46 -9.37 9.41
C MET A 85 -10.84 -9.11 10.78
N ASP A 86 -10.20 -10.12 11.35
CA ASP A 86 -9.51 -10.01 12.65
C ASP A 86 -8.08 -9.51 12.44
N LEU A 87 -7.80 -8.33 12.96
CA LEU A 87 -6.46 -7.72 13.01
C LEU A 87 -5.96 -7.53 14.45
N GLU A 88 -6.51 -8.26 15.42
CA GLU A 88 -6.04 -8.16 16.82
C GLU A 88 -4.56 -8.57 16.89
N GLY A 89 -3.75 -7.73 17.50
CA GLY A 89 -2.29 -7.95 17.61
C GLY A 89 -1.50 -7.78 16.30
N LYS A 90 -2.15 -7.43 15.19
CA LYS A 90 -1.54 -7.32 13.84
C LYS A 90 -1.58 -5.90 13.28
N LYS A 91 -1.92 -4.90 14.07
CA LYS A 91 -1.96 -3.49 13.66
C LYS A 91 -0.69 -2.78 14.10
N HIS A 92 -0.02 -2.13 13.17
CA HIS A 92 1.03 -1.15 13.44
C HIS A 92 0.54 0.23 12.98
N ILE A 93 0.06 1.02 13.93
CA ILE A 93 -0.47 2.34 13.65
C ILE A 93 0.68 3.33 13.57
N VAL A 94 0.76 4.07 12.47
CA VAL A 94 1.78 5.10 12.26
C VAL A 94 1.19 6.50 12.31
N ALA A 95 2.00 7.44 12.78
CA ALA A 95 1.74 8.87 12.71
C ALA A 95 2.50 9.52 11.55
N ASN A 96 2.17 10.77 11.25
CA ASN A 96 2.87 11.52 10.21
C ASN A 96 4.33 11.76 10.58
N GLY A 97 5.24 11.30 9.74
CA GLY A 97 6.68 11.38 9.94
C GLY A 97 7.29 10.17 10.68
N ASP A 98 6.49 9.20 11.10
CA ASP A 98 7.01 7.97 11.69
C ASP A 98 7.84 7.19 10.68
N THR A 99 8.73 6.36 11.20
CA THR A 99 9.61 5.52 10.40
C THR A 99 9.48 4.05 10.78
N LEU A 100 9.67 3.18 9.78
CA LEU A 100 9.77 1.73 9.94
C LEU A 100 11.07 1.25 9.31
N THR A 101 11.92 0.60 10.11
CA THR A 101 13.17 0.02 9.63
C THR A 101 12.96 -1.45 9.24
N LEU A 102 13.37 -1.81 8.04
CA LEU A 102 13.32 -3.19 7.53
C LEU A 102 14.68 -3.90 7.62
N GLY A 103 15.72 -3.20 8.00
CA GLY A 103 17.11 -3.59 8.00
C GLY A 103 17.94 -2.43 7.45
N LYS A 104 18.27 -2.46 6.15
CA LYS A 104 18.91 -1.34 5.45
C LYS A 104 17.89 -0.28 5.02
N HIS A 105 16.72 -0.73 4.59
CA HIS A 105 15.64 0.15 4.15
C HIS A 105 14.95 0.81 5.34
N VAL A 106 14.76 2.13 5.24
CA VAL A 106 14.05 2.92 6.23
C VAL A 106 12.90 3.63 5.54
N LEU A 107 11.69 3.20 5.87
CA LEU A 107 10.45 3.74 5.35
C LEU A 107 9.97 4.89 6.24
N THR A 108 9.69 6.05 5.65
CA THR A 108 9.11 7.20 6.34
C THR A 108 7.70 7.43 5.82
N PHE A 109 6.73 7.52 6.72
CA PHE A 109 5.31 7.71 6.37
C PHE A 109 4.94 9.19 6.40
N VAL A 110 4.44 9.70 5.28
CA VAL A 110 4.02 11.10 5.16
C VAL A 110 2.53 11.14 4.82
N PHE A 111 1.74 11.81 5.64
CA PHE A 111 0.31 11.91 5.41
C PHE A 111 0.01 12.92 4.31
N ALA A 112 -0.86 12.51 3.38
CA ALA A 112 -1.32 13.31 2.26
C ALA A 112 -2.87 13.34 2.23
N PRO A 113 -3.52 13.83 3.32
CA PRO A 113 -4.97 13.78 3.43
C PRO A 113 -5.64 14.56 2.29
N MET A 114 -6.73 13.99 1.73
CA MET A 114 -7.46 14.54 0.60
C MET A 114 -6.71 14.56 -0.74
N VAL A 115 -5.63 13.76 -0.84
CA VAL A 115 -4.93 13.49 -2.10
C VAL A 115 -5.04 11.99 -2.44
N HIS A 116 -6.23 11.45 -2.96
CA HIS A 116 -7.47 12.24 -3.06
C HIS A 116 -8.51 11.87 -1.98
N TRP A 117 -8.24 10.87 -1.13
CA TRP A 117 -9.08 10.46 -0.01
C TRP A 117 -8.50 10.93 1.34
N PRO A 118 -9.33 10.95 2.42
CA PRO A 118 -8.93 11.56 3.68
C PRO A 118 -7.86 10.79 4.47
N GLU A 119 -7.64 9.50 4.16
CA GLU A 119 -6.70 8.62 4.85
C GLU A 119 -5.36 8.47 4.13
N VAL A 120 -5.23 9.01 2.92
CA VAL A 120 -4.03 8.78 2.08
C VAL A 120 -2.75 9.14 2.80
N MET A 121 -1.79 8.25 2.73
CA MET A 121 -0.39 8.50 3.06
C MET A 121 0.50 8.05 1.90
N VAL A 122 1.69 8.58 1.83
CA VAL A 122 2.76 8.15 0.93
C VAL A 122 3.93 7.66 1.78
N THR A 123 4.74 6.77 1.22
CA THR A 123 5.88 6.20 1.94
C THR A 123 7.16 6.49 1.17
N TYR A 124 8.14 7.10 1.86
CA TYR A 124 9.45 7.35 1.29
C TYR A 124 10.48 6.38 1.85
N ASP A 125 11.12 5.62 0.97
CA ASP A 125 12.30 4.83 1.29
C ASP A 125 13.56 5.70 1.11
N SER A 126 14.21 6.01 2.22
CA SER A 126 15.40 6.87 2.21
C SER A 126 16.65 6.17 1.68
N THR A 127 16.68 4.84 1.65
CA THR A 127 17.81 4.03 1.22
C THR A 127 17.93 4.03 -0.30
N ASP A 128 16.88 3.65 -0.98
CA ASP A 128 16.85 3.61 -2.45
C ASP A 128 16.32 4.93 -3.06
N LYS A 129 15.89 5.88 -2.21
CA LYS A 129 15.31 7.18 -2.61
C LYS A 129 14.06 7.00 -3.48
N VAL A 130 13.21 6.05 -3.11
CA VAL A 130 11.97 5.72 -3.80
C VAL A 130 10.79 6.28 -3.02
N LEU A 131 9.86 6.93 -3.71
CA LEU A 131 8.58 7.36 -3.17
C LEU A 131 7.47 6.42 -3.66
N PHE A 132 6.85 5.70 -2.73
CA PHE A 132 5.62 4.95 -2.97
C PHE A 132 4.45 5.91 -2.73
N SER A 133 3.81 6.33 -3.80
CA SER A 133 2.89 7.48 -3.77
C SER A 133 1.42 7.11 -3.91
N ALA A 134 1.07 5.82 -3.94
CA ALA A 134 -0.28 5.37 -4.28
C ALA A 134 -0.74 6.08 -5.58
N ASP A 135 -1.87 6.79 -5.56
CA ASP A 135 -2.37 7.57 -6.70
C ASP A 135 -1.70 8.93 -6.89
N GLY A 136 -0.88 9.33 -5.94
CA GLY A 136 -0.14 10.58 -6.04
C GLY A 136 0.74 10.60 -7.31
N PHE A 137 0.66 11.68 -8.08
CA PHE A 137 1.33 11.84 -9.37
C PHE A 137 0.82 10.91 -10.48
N GLY A 138 -0.30 10.20 -10.24
CA GLY A 138 -0.95 9.34 -11.22
C GLY A 138 -1.39 10.13 -12.45
N LYS A 139 -1.29 9.49 -13.62
CA LYS A 139 -1.70 10.07 -14.88
C LYS A 139 -2.93 9.36 -15.42
N PHE A 140 -4.00 10.11 -15.62
CA PHE A 140 -5.23 9.61 -16.24
C PHE A 140 -5.31 10.08 -17.69
N GLY A 141 -5.77 9.22 -18.60
CA GLY A 141 -6.03 9.54 -19.99
C GLY A 141 -5.40 8.58 -20.99
N ALA A 142 -5.69 8.80 -22.27
CA ALA A 142 -5.12 8.01 -23.37
C ALA A 142 -3.63 8.37 -23.54
N LEU A 143 -2.76 7.40 -23.35
CA LEU A 143 -1.29 7.57 -23.49
C LEU A 143 -0.85 7.90 -24.93
N ALA A 144 -1.76 7.78 -25.90
CA ALA A 144 -1.51 8.12 -27.30
C ALA A 144 -1.66 9.63 -27.62
N VAL A 145 -2.07 10.46 -26.67
CA VAL A 145 -2.19 11.91 -26.86
C VAL A 145 -0.90 12.58 -26.41
N SER A 146 -0.34 13.43 -27.27
CA SER A 146 1.00 14.02 -27.13
C SER A 146 1.16 15.07 -26.02
N TYR A 147 0.10 15.44 -25.30
CA TYR A 147 0.22 16.25 -24.08
C TYR A 147 -0.18 15.43 -22.87
N THR A 148 0.72 15.38 -21.98
CA THR A 148 0.51 14.78 -20.67
C THR A 148 0.20 15.89 -19.67
N HIS A 149 -1.07 16.04 -19.32
CA HIS A 149 -1.39 16.78 -18.12
C HIS A 149 -1.11 15.87 -16.92
N LEU A 150 -0.10 16.20 -16.15
CA LEU A 150 -0.02 15.78 -14.76
C LEU A 150 -1.17 16.49 -14.04
N ARG A 151 -2.29 15.83 -13.89
CA ARG A 151 -3.27 16.26 -12.92
C ARG A 151 -2.84 15.67 -11.57
N ALA A 152 -2.09 16.43 -10.81
CA ALA A 152 -2.33 16.45 -9.40
C ALA A 152 -3.82 16.85 -9.28
N HIS A 153 -4.62 16.12 -8.50
CA HIS A 153 -6.03 16.45 -8.32
C HIS A 153 -6.11 17.90 -7.90
N GLU A 154 -6.59 18.77 -8.80
CA GLU A 154 -6.93 20.13 -8.43
C GLU A 154 -8.16 20.03 -7.53
N THR A 155 -7.93 20.11 -6.24
CA THR A 155 -9.00 20.42 -5.27
C THR A 155 -9.47 21.83 -5.58
N LYS A 156 -10.68 21.94 -6.13
CA LYS A 156 -11.41 23.20 -6.10
C LYS A 156 -11.95 23.45 -4.71
#